data_0fe29a908632683b34b319ea90d0479f
#
_entry.id   0fe29a908632683b34b319ea90d0479f
#
_cell.length_a   1.000
_cell.length_b   1.000
_cell.length_c   1.000
_cell.angle_alpha   90.00
_cell.angle_beta   90.00
_cell.angle_gamma   90.00
#
_symmetry.space_group_name_H-M   'P 1'
#
loop_
_entity.id
_entity.type
_entity.pdbx_description
1 polymer ?
#
loop_
_entity_poly.entity_id
_entity_poly.type
_entity_poly.pdbx_seq_one_letter_code
_entity_poly.pdbx_strand_id
1 'polypeptide(L)'
;MAEDETGGPHVLVRASVDPSGRDLAVDFIGGSESLFDYEAEAVETPAAVAVVPHERVRRALPSGTSITAEGHLRLVHVRLREPLGGRVLVNLDGTPVEVAQA
;
A
#
# COMPACT_ATOMS: atom_id res chain seq x y z
N MET A 1 18.12 -14.76 7.83
CA MET A 1 17.73 -14.29 7.69
C MET A 1 17.39 -13.53 7.18
N ALA A 2 17.02 -13.50 7.12
CA ALA A 2 16.59 -12.81 6.80
C ALA A 2 16.19 -12.25 6.35
N GLU A 3 15.73 -12.08 6.24
CA GLU A 3 15.26 -11.51 5.88
C GLU A 3 15.06 -10.63 5.42
N ASP A 4 14.73 -10.54 5.19
CA ASP A 4 14.42 -9.71 4.76
C ASP A 4 14.01 -9.04 4.82
N GLU A 5 14.27 -8.92 5.15
CA GLU A 5 13.85 -8.14 5.26
C GLU A 5 13.30 -7.09 4.87
N THR A 6 13.38 -6.90 4.57
CA THR A 6 12.79 -5.83 3.98
C THR A 6 11.54 -6.13 3.51
N GLY A 7 10.78 -5.64 3.65
CA GLY A 7 9.74 -5.79 2.91
C GLY A 7 8.79 -6.77 3.19
N GLY A 8 8.56 -7.07 4.29
CA GLY A 8 7.36 -7.80 4.62
C GLY A 8 6.17 -7.04 4.08
N PRO A 9 4.99 -7.63 4.01
CA PRO A 9 3.82 -6.91 3.49
C PRO A 9 3.55 -5.67 4.31
N HIS A 10 3.31 -4.57 3.61
CA HIS A 10 2.97 -3.33 4.27
C HIS A 10 1.50 -3.36 4.67
N VAL A 11 1.22 -3.02 5.91
CA VAL A 11 -0.14 -3.11 6.45
C VAL A 11 -0.93 -1.89 6.00
N LEU A 12 -2.06 -2.14 5.34
CA LEU A 12 -2.97 -1.07 4.96
C LEU A 12 -3.76 -0.63 6.18
N VAL A 13 -3.86 0.68 6.39
CA VAL A 13 -4.52 1.24 7.55
C VAL A 13 -5.97 1.61 7.23
N ARG A 14 -6.16 2.32 6.11
CA ARG A 14 -7.48 2.75 5.67
C ARG A 14 -7.38 3.23 4.24
N ALA A 15 -8.52 3.43 3.62
CA ALA A 15 -8.56 3.93 2.26
C ALA A 15 -9.75 4.85 2.07
N SER A 16 -9.70 5.65 1.02
CA SER A 16 -10.87 6.38 0.55
C SER A 16 -11.03 6.13 -0.94
N VAL A 17 -12.27 6.23 -1.41
CA VAL A 17 -12.60 6.03 -2.81
C VAL A 17 -13.32 7.26 -3.32
N ASP A 18 -13.02 7.69 -4.53
CA ASP A 18 -13.62 8.86 -5.14
C ASP A 18 -15.03 8.55 -5.66
N PRO A 19 -15.78 9.57 -6.10
CA PRO A 19 -17.15 9.31 -6.58
C PRO A 19 -17.25 8.36 -7.77
N SER A 20 -16.17 8.23 -8.58
CA SER A 20 -16.20 7.27 -9.68
C SER A 20 -16.16 5.83 -9.18
N GLY A 21 -15.72 5.62 -7.95
CA GLY A 21 -15.54 4.30 -7.39
C GLY A 21 -14.25 3.61 -7.82
N ARG A 22 -13.44 4.25 -8.65
CA ARG A 22 -12.25 3.61 -9.22
C ARG A 22 -10.94 4.11 -8.65
N ASP A 23 -10.88 5.36 -8.17
CA ASP A 23 -9.63 5.90 -7.67
C ASP A 23 -9.59 5.72 -6.16
N LEU A 24 -8.65 4.91 -5.70
CA LEU A 24 -8.43 4.67 -4.29
C LEU A 24 -7.20 5.43 -3.82
N ALA A 25 -7.33 6.06 -2.66
CA ALA A 25 -6.19 6.59 -1.92
C ALA A 25 -6.04 5.72 -0.68
N VAL A 26 -4.88 5.11 -0.52
CA VAL A 26 -4.68 4.10 0.51
C VAL A 26 -3.54 4.52 1.43
N ASP A 27 -3.85 4.61 2.73
CA ASP A 27 -2.84 4.85 3.76
C ASP A 27 -2.30 3.51 4.24
N PHE A 28 -0.99 3.42 4.38
CA PHE A 28 -0.35 2.21 4.86
C PHE A 28 0.91 2.58 5.64
N ILE A 29 1.45 1.62 6.37
CA ILE A 29 2.68 1.81 7.12
C ILE A 29 3.84 1.38 6.25
N GLY A 30 4.73 2.33 5.95
CA GLY A 30 5.88 2.07 5.09
C GLY A 30 7.13 2.73 5.62
N GLY A 31 8.12 2.89 4.75
CA GLY A 31 9.38 3.51 5.12
C GLY A 31 9.39 5.00 4.91
N SER A 32 10.52 5.61 5.21
CA SER A 32 10.71 7.05 5.16
C SER A 32 10.57 7.59 3.74
N GLU A 33 9.95 8.75 3.60
CA GLU A 33 9.81 9.42 2.31
C GLU A 33 11.15 9.76 1.67
N SER A 34 12.17 10.00 2.48
CA SER A 34 13.46 10.37 1.94
C SER A 34 14.20 9.20 1.31
N LEU A 35 13.82 7.96 1.65
CA LEU A 35 14.52 6.76 1.21
C LEU A 35 13.71 5.91 0.25
N PHE A 36 12.39 5.94 0.33
CA PHE A 36 11.56 4.98 -0.40
C PHE A 36 10.43 5.66 -1.13
N ASP A 37 10.18 5.17 -2.35
CA ASP A 37 8.97 5.46 -3.10
C ASP A 37 8.11 4.20 -3.13
N TYR A 38 6.83 4.38 -3.33
CA TYR A 38 5.90 3.27 -3.42
C TYR A 38 5.00 3.42 -4.63
N GLU A 39 4.74 2.30 -5.27
CA GLU A 39 3.72 2.18 -6.29
C GLU A 39 2.72 1.16 -5.80
N ALA A 40 1.48 1.29 -6.20
CA ALA A 40 0.45 0.36 -5.76
C ALA A 40 -0.04 -0.47 -6.92
N GLU A 41 -0.30 -1.73 -6.62
CA GLU A 41 -0.91 -2.65 -7.56
C GLU A 41 -2.22 -3.12 -6.95
N ALA A 42 -3.29 -3.19 -7.76
CA ALA A 42 -4.56 -3.71 -7.29
C ALA A 42 -4.81 -5.07 -7.94
N VAL A 43 -5.19 -6.03 -7.11
CA VAL A 43 -5.63 -7.34 -7.60
C VAL A 43 -7.13 -7.40 -7.37
N GLU A 44 -7.89 -7.47 -8.45
CA GLU A 44 -9.34 -7.35 -8.39
C GLU A 44 -10.00 -8.70 -8.66
N THR A 45 -10.94 -9.08 -7.80
CA THR A 45 -11.79 -10.23 -8.01
C THR A 45 -13.23 -9.77 -7.88
N PRO A 46 -14.23 -10.62 -8.25
CA PRO A 46 -15.63 -10.20 -8.09
C PRO A 46 -16.02 -9.91 -6.65
N ALA A 47 -15.32 -10.46 -5.67
CA ALA A 47 -15.70 -10.30 -4.26
C ALA A 47 -14.83 -9.34 -3.50
N ALA A 48 -13.58 -9.09 -3.95
CA ALA A 48 -12.62 -8.34 -3.15
C ALA A 48 -11.58 -7.67 -4.02
N VAL A 49 -10.93 -6.67 -3.43
CA VAL A 49 -9.79 -5.98 -4.05
C VAL A 49 -8.67 -5.99 -3.03
N ALA A 50 -7.50 -6.46 -3.44
CA ALA A 50 -6.29 -6.37 -2.63
C ALA A 50 -5.40 -5.29 -3.23
N VAL A 51 -4.84 -4.42 -2.38
CA VAL A 51 -3.91 -3.39 -2.83
C VAL A 51 -2.55 -3.71 -2.22
N VAL A 52 -1.55 -3.77 -3.09
CA VAL A 52 -0.21 -4.17 -2.70
C VAL A 52 0.74 -3.02 -2.97
N PRO A 53 1.28 -2.36 -1.93
CA PRO A 53 2.32 -1.36 -2.14
C PRO A 53 3.63 -2.04 -2.48
N HIS A 54 4.30 -1.54 -3.51
CA HIS A 54 5.62 -2.03 -3.92
C HIS A 54 6.66 -0.98 -3.59
N GLU A 55 7.63 -1.35 -2.79
CA GLU A 55 8.65 -0.45 -2.30
C GLU A 55 9.80 -0.36 -3.30
N ARG A 56 10.31 0.85 -3.47
CA ARG A 56 11.48 1.11 -4.31
C ARG A 56 12.38 2.08 -3.58
N VAL A 57 13.68 1.77 -3.54
CA VAL A 57 14.66 2.67 -2.94
C VAL A 57 14.86 3.85 -3.88
N ARG A 58 14.74 5.07 -3.36
CA ARG A 58 14.81 6.27 -4.19
C ARG A 58 16.21 6.52 -4.75
N ARG A 59 17.23 6.14 -4.00
CA ARG A 59 18.62 6.28 -4.44
C ARG A 59 19.45 5.22 -3.75
N ALA A 60 20.60 4.92 -4.36
CA ALA A 60 21.53 4.00 -3.75
C ALA A 60 22.01 4.59 -2.42
N LEU A 61 22.05 3.75 -1.39
CA LEU A 61 22.49 4.16 -0.08
C LEU A 61 24.00 3.93 0.03
N PRO A 62 24.73 4.85 0.69
CA PRO A 62 26.16 4.63 0.92
C PRO A 62 26.38 3.35 1.72
N SER A 63 27.54 2.72 1.47
CA SER A 63 27.93 1.56 2.24
C SER A 63 27.98 1.91 3.72
N GLY A 64 27.45 1.05 4.56
CA GLY A 64 27.43 1.28 5.99
C GLY A 64 26.27 2.12 6.49
N THR A 65 25.37 2.53 5.59
CA THR A 65 24.20 3.30 6.01
C THR A 65 23.25 2.41 6.82
N SER A 66 22.82 2.95 7.95
CA SER A 66 21.79 2.28 8.75
C SER A 66 20.44 2.82 8.39
N ILE A 67 19.47 1.91 8.22
CA ILE A 67 18.09 2.27 7.99
C ILE A 67 17.32 1.91 9.24
N THR A 68 16.68 2.90 9.86
CA THR A 68 15.86 2.62 11.02
C THR A 68 14.58 1.94 10.56
N ALA A 69 14.07 1.06 11.39
CA ALA A 69 12.86 0.29 11.08
C ALA A 69 11.60 1.02 11.53
N GLU A 70 11.63 2.34 11.55
CA GLU A 70 10.47 3.13 11.94
C GLU A 70 9.39 3.03 10.89
N GLY A 71 8.16 2.85 11.34
CA GLY A 71 7.01 2.90 10.46
C GLY A 71 6.56 4.32 10.22
N HIS A 72 6.25 4.65 8.99
CA HIS A 72 5.73 5.96 8.62
C HIS A 72 4.43 5.78 7.87
N LEU A 73 3.48 6.65 8.14
CA LEU A 73 2.24 6.62 7.39
C LEU A 73 2.51 7.13 5.97
N ARG A 74 2.23 6.31 5.00
CA ARG A 74 2.45 6.64 3.59
C ARG A 74 1.14 6.54 2.83
N LEU A 75 1.07 7.23 1.71
CA LEU A 75 -0.12 7.26 0.89
C LEU A 75 0.23 6.81 -0.52
N VAL A 76 -0.58 5.91 -1.09
CA VAL A 76 -0.49 5.55 -2.50
C VAL A 76 -1.85 5.70 -3.13
N HIS A 77 -1.85 5.91 -4.44
CA HIS A 77 -3.07 5.97 -5.24
C HIS A 77 -3.07 4.80 -6.20
N VAL A 78 -4.23 4.20 -6.39
CA VAL A 78 -4.37 3.13 -7.36
C VAL A 78 -5.71 3.28 -8.07
N ARG A 79 -5.72 3.03 -9.38
CA ARG A 79 -6.95 3.09 -10.16
C ARG A 79 -7.42 1.67 -10.46
N LEU A 80 -8.66 1.40 -10.11
CA LEU A 80 -9.26 0.09 -10.34
C LEU A 80 -9.80 0.01 -11.76
N ARG A 81 -9.87 -1.20 -12.30
CA ARG A 81 -10.49 -1.43 -13.60
C ARG A 81 -11.99 -1.26 -13.53
N GLU A 82 -12.58 -1.67 -12.41
CA GLU A 82 -14.00 -1.57 -12.16
C GLU A 82 -14.22 -0.81 -10.88
N PRO A 83 -15.36 -0.10 -10.71
CA PRO A 83 -15.63 0.56 -9.43
C PRO A 83 -15.59 -0.45 -8.30
N LEU A 84 -15.13 0.02 -7.12
CA LEU A 84 -15.06 -0.85 -5.95
C LEU A 84 -16.43 -1.45 -5.63
N GLY A 85 -17.47 -0.63 -5.68
CA GLY A 85 -18.83 -1.08 -5.42
C GLY A 85 -18.95 -1.72 -4.06
N GLY A 86 -19.57 -2.88 -3.99
CA GLY A 86 -19.73 -3.61 -2.74
C GLY A 86 -18.58 -4.54 -2.42
N ARG A 87 -17.50 -4.51 -3.20
CA ARG A 87 -16.37 -5.40 -2.94
C ARG A 87 -15.62 -4.93 -1.69
N VAL A 88 -14.98 -5.88 -1.02
CA VAL A 88 -14.22 -5.61 0.20
C VAL A 88 -12.78 -5.31 -0.18
N LEU A 89 -12.22 -4.25 0.39
CA LEU A 89 -10.79 -3.97 0.27
C LEU A 89 -10.07 -4.75 1.34
N VAL A 90 -9.03 -5.49 0.98
CA VAL A 90 -8.33 -6.36 1.92
C VAL A 90 -6.83 -6.15 1.84
N ASN A 91 -6.16 -6.48 2.94
CA ASN A 91 -4.72 -6.66 2.99
C ASN A 91 -4.35 -7.99 2.32
N LEU A 92 -3.05 -8.20 2.10
CA LEU A 92 -2.59 -9.46 1.50
C LEU A 92 -2.98 -10.70 2.31
N ASP A 93 -3.12 -10.55 3.63
CA ASP A 93 -3.51 -11.66 4.48
C ASP A 93 -5.02 -11.84 4.53
N GLY A 94 -5.78 -11.04 3.78
CA GLY A 94 -7.23 -11.14 3.73
C GLY A 94 -7.96 -10.29 4.76
N THR A 95 -7.23 -9.57 5.61
CA THR A 95 -7.88 -8.71 6.62
C THR A 95 -8.57 -7.53 5.95
N PRO A 96 -9.85 -7.27 6.27
CA PRO A 96 -10.56 -6.14 5.65
C PRO A 96 -9.98 -4.80 6.05
N VAL A 97 -10.06 -3.84 5.12
CA VAL A 97 -9.59 -2.47 5.34
C VAL A 97 -10.79 -1.54 5.17
N GLU A 98 -10.92 -0.62 6.10
CA GLU A 98 -12.01 0.34 6.07
C GLU A 98 -11.85 1.29 4.89
N VAL A 99 -12.95 1.56 4.17
CA VAL A 99 -12.96 2.46 3.02
C VAL A 99 -13.99 3.54 3.26
N ALA A 100 -13.55 4.78 3.18
CA ALA A 100 -14.44 5.94 3.29
C ALA A 100 -14.74 6.49 1.90
N GLN A 101 -15.88 7.15 1.77
CA GLN A 101 -16.19 7.86 0.54
C GLN A 101 -15.53 9.23 0.59
N ALA A 102 -14.83 9.56 -0.47
CA ALA A 102 -14.17 10.86 -0.58
C ALA A 102 -15.15 11.94 -1.00
#